data_54ef1fc3418a1156612daf542419715a
#
_entry.id   54ef1fc3418a1156612daf542419715a
#
_cell.length_a   1.000
_cell.length_b   1.000
_cell.length_c   1.000
_cell.angle_alpha   90.00
_cell.angle_beta   90.00
_cell.angle_gamma   90.00
#
_symmetry.space_group_name_H-M   'P 1'
#
loop_
_entity.id
_entity.type
_entity.pdbx_description
1 polymer ?
#
loop_
_entity_poly.entity_id
_entity_poly.type
_entity_poly.pdbx_seq_one_letter_code
_entity_poly.pdbx_strand_id
1 'polypeptide(L)'
;MSKKNSNLTAEQKLVMFEDGTEPPGSSELNNEKREGSYHCANCDVKLFDSKTKYESGTGWPSFFQSLPDVFETKTDHLIGYARTEYHCKNCNAHHGHIFADGPQPTGKRYCNNGICLVFKETK
;
A
#
# COMPACT_ATOMS: atom_id res chain seq x y z
N MET A 1 4.43 -13.58 13.25
CA MET A 1 5.06 -14.43 12.24
C MET A 1 4.46 -14.16 10.88
N SER A 2 5.27 -13.87 9.89
CA SER A 2 4.74 -13.62 8.58
C SER A 2 4.39 -14.93 7.87
N LYS A 3 3.35 -14.86 7.05
CA LYS A 3 2.79 -16.04 6.42
C LYS A 3 2.43 -15.70 4.98
N LYS A 4 3.14 -16.29 4.04
CA LYS A 4 2.92 -16.03 2.62
C LYS A 4 1.68 -16.76 2.12
N ASN A 5 0.87 -16.05 1.35
CA ASN A 5 -0.27 -16.64 0.66
C ASN A 5 0.26 -17.40 -0.56
N SER A 6 -0.07 -18.68 -0.68
CA SER A 6 0.42 -19.51 -1.77
C SER A 6 -0.14 -19.11 -3.13
N ASN A 7 -1.20 -18.29 -3.16
CA ASN A 7 -1.81 -17.84 -4.41
C ASN A 7 -1.21 -16.54 -4.95
N LEU A 8 -0.21 -15.97 -4.27
CA LEU A 8 0.44 -14.77 -4.76
C LEU A 8 1.24 -15.05 -6.02
N THR A 9 1.26 -14.07 -6.94
CA THR A 9 2.14 -14.16 -8.12
C THR A 9 3.59 -13.96 -7.70
N ALA A 10 4.51 -14.29 -8.59
CA ALA A 10 5.94 -14.06 -8.34
C ALA A 10 6.23 -12.58 -8.12
N GLU A 11 5.55 -11.70 -8.86
CA GLU A 11 5.71 -10.25 -8.73
C GLU A 11 5.21 -9.75 -7.38
N GLN A 12 4.07 -10.27 -6.91
CA GLN A 12 3.55 -9.92 -5.59
C GLN A 12 4.52 -10.34 -4.50
N LYS A 13 5.09 -11.54 -4.60
CA LYS A 13 6.06 -12.02 -3.61
C LYS A 13 7.32 -11.16 -3.57
N LEU A 14 7.77 -10.72 -4.75
CA LEU A 14 8.95 -9.88 -4.84
C LEU A 14 8.74 -8.55 -4.11
N VAL A 15 7.60 -7.90 -4.31
CA VAL A 15 7.30 -6.62 -3.68
C VAL A 15 7.04 -6.80 -2.18
N MET A 16 6.23 -7.79 -1.81
CA MET A 16 5.75 -7.94 -0.43
C MET A 16 6.79 -8.53 0.52
N PHE A 17 7.68 -9.37 0.03
CA PHE A 17 8.60 -10.11 0.91
C PHE A 17 10.07 -9.93 0.58
N GLU A 18 10.39 -9.28 -0.54
CA GLU A 18 11.78 -9.01 -0.93
C GLU A 18 12.03 -7.53 -1.18
N ASP A 19 11.17 -6.67 -0.62
CA ASP A 19 11.28 -5.21 -0.66
C ASP A 19 11.36 -4.63 -2.08
N GLY A 20 10.72 -5.29 -3.04
CA GLY A 20 10.64 -4.77 -4.40
C GLY A 20 9.65 -3.62 -4.51
N THR A 21 9.59 -3.03 -5.68
CA THR A 21 8.66 -1.93 -5.98
C THR A 21 8.07 -2.17 -7.37
N GLU A 22 6.75 -2.03 -7.50
CA GLU A 22 6.13 -2.15 -8.82
C GLU A 22 6.48 -0.91 -9.67
N PRO A 23 6.57 -1.05 -11.00
CA PRO A 23 6.82 0.12 -11.85
C PRO A 23 5.69 1.14 -11.75
N PRO A 24 6.00 2.45 -11.81
CA PRO A 24 4.95 3.47 -11.78
C PRO A 24 3.99 3.30 -12.95
N GLY A 25 2.71 3.51 -12.70
CA GLY A 25 1.66 3.38 -13.71
C GLY A 25 1.25 1.96 -14.05
N SER A 26 1.81 0.95 -13.37
CA SER A 26 1.54 -0.45 -13.71
C SER A 26 0.25 -1.00 -13.10
N SER A 27 -0.27 -0.39 -12.03
CA SER A 27 -1.45 -0.90 -11.34
C SER A 27 -2.74 -0.28 -11.89
N GLU A 28 -3.73 -1.13 -12.14
CA GLU A 28 -5.08 -0.67 -12.49
C GLU A 28 -5.71 0.15 -11.36
N LEU A 29 -5.28 -0.06 -10.13
CA LEU A 29 -5.81 0.64 -8.97
C LEU A 29 -5.47 2.13 -8.97
N ASN A 30 -4.49 2.56 -9.78
CA ASN A 30 -4.21 3.98 -9.96
C ASN A 30 -5.47 4.74 -10.39
N ASN A 31 -6.30 4.11 -11.20
CA ASN A 31 -7.50 4.73 -11.76
C ASN A 31 -8.79 4.26 -11.09
N GLU A 32 -8.69 3.52 -10.00
CA GLU A 32 -9.86 2.99 -9.30
C GLU A 32 -10.58 4.11 -8.55
N LYS A 33 -11.84 4.35 -8.89
CA LYS A 33 -12.63 5.45 -8.31
C LYS A 33 -13.95 4.98 -7.69
N ARG A 34 -14.25 3.70 -7.76
CA ARG A 34 -15.47 3.16 -7.14
C ARG A 34 -15.35 3.18 -5.62
N GLU A 35 -16.48 3.23 -4.94
CA GLU A 35 -16.52 3.12 -3.50
C GLU A 35 -16.22 1.68 -3.09
N GLY A 36 -15.38 1.52 -2.08
CA GLY A 36 -15.04 0.21 -1.59
C GLY A 36 -13.90 0.25 -0.60
N SER A 37 -13.21 -0.87 -0.49
CA SER A 37 -12.11 -1.01 0.45
C SER A 37 -10.92 -1.68 -0.22
N TYR A 38 -9.74 -1.41 0.32
CA TYR A 38 -8.48 -1.97 -0.18
C TYR A 38 -7.90 -2.88 0.88
N HIS A 39 -7.60 -4.10 0.50
CA HIS A 39 -7.18 -5.17 1.41
C HIS A 39 -5.78 -5.64 1.06
N CYS A 40 -5.08 -6.18 2.06
CA CYS A 40 -3.77 -6.79 1.84
C CYS A 40 -3.91 -8.01 0.94
N ALA A 41 -3.16 -8.06 -0.16
CA ALA A 41 -3.23 -9.18 -1.09
C ALA A 41 -2.77 -10.48 -0.46
N ASN A 42 -1.95 -10.42 0.60
CA ASN A 42 -1.44 -11.61 1.27
C ASN A 42 -2.39 -12.17 2.32
N CYS A 43 -2.92 -11.32 3.21
CA CYS A 43 -3.73 -11.79 4.35
C CYS A 43 -5.17 -11.30 4.35
N ASP A 44 -5.55 -10.46 3.38
CA ASP A 44 -6.91 -9.97 3.17
C ASP A 44 -7.44 -9.01 4.25
N VAL A 45 -6.59 -8.53 5.15
CA VAL A 45 -7.03 -7.55 6.14
C VAL A 45 -7.34 -6.22 5.44
N LYS A 46 -8.39 -5.53 5.88
CA LYS A 46 -8.76 -4.22 5.31
C LYS A 46 -7.75 -3.18 5.76
N LEU A 47 -7.18 -2.44 4.80
CA LEU A 47 -6.12 -1.46 5.06
C LEU A 47 -6.55 -0.03 4.82
N PHE A 48 -7.30 0.22 3.75
CA PHE A 48 -7.73 1.55 3.35
C PHE A 48 -9.19 1.55 2.94
N ASP A 49 -9.84 2.70 3.16
CA ASP A 49 -11.16 2.97 2.63
C ASP A 49 -11.01 3.84 1.39
N SER A 50 -11.88 3.65 0.39
CA SER A 50 -11.83 4.43 -0.85
C SER A 50 -11.96 5.93 -0.61
N LYS A 51 -12.54 6.34 0.50
CA LYS A 51 -12.68 7.76 0.85
C LYS A 51 -11.34 8.45 1.06
N THR A 52 -10.29 7.70 1.34
CA THR A 52 -8.97 8.28 1.59
C THR A 52 -8.05 8.21 0.37
N LYS A 53 -8.51 7.59 -0.71
CA LYS A 53 -7.72 7.51 -1.94
C LYS A 53 -7.79 8.83 -2.71
N TYR A 54 -6.67 9.25 -3.27
CA TYR A 54 -6.63 10.48 -4.08
C TYR A 54 -5.60 10.34 -5.20
N GLU A 55 -5.70 11.24 -6.18
CA GLU A 55 -4.78 11.29 -7.33
C GLU A 55 -3.53 12.06 -6.96
N SER A 56 -2.42 11.35 -6.75
CA SER A 56 -1.15 11.98 -6.40
C SER A 56 -0.28 12.30 -7.60
N GLY A 57 -0.55 11.67 -8.74
CA GLY A 57 0.26 11.84 -9.93
C GLY A 57 1.60 11.10 -9.89
N THR A 58 1.80 10.23 -8.91
CA THR A 58 3.08 9.54 -8.71
C THR A 58 3.23 8.24 -9.50
N GLY A 59 2.13 7.69 -9.99
CA GLY A 59 2.13 6.40 -10.67
C GLY A 59 1.83 5.21 -9.78
N TRP A 60 1.52 5.46 -8.50
CA TRP A 60 1.12 4.43 -7.54
C TRP A 60 -0.17 4.86 -6.85
N PRO A 61 -1.03 3.89 -6.45
CA PRO A 61 -2.21 4.23 -5.66
C PRO A 61 -1.81 4.97 -4.40
N SER A 62 -2.48 6.06 -4.12
CA SER A 62 -2.14 6.93 -2.99
C SER A 62 -3.33 7.19 -2.11
N PHE A 63 -3.07 7.25 -0.79
CA PHE A 63 -4.09 7.44 0.23
C PHE A 63 -3.55 8.44 1.24
N PHE A 64 -4.43 9.26 1.81
CA PHE A 64 -3.98 10.20 2.84
C PHE A 64 -4.16 9.65 4.26
N GLN A 65 -4.79 8.48 4.41
CA GLN A 65 -5.02 7.88 5.72
C GLN A 65 -5.30 6.39 5.56
N SER A 66 -4.74 5.57 6.46
CA SER A 66 -5.07 4.14 6.56
C SER A 66 -6.11 3.93 7.65
N LEU A 67 -6.65 2.71 7.75
CA LEU A 67 -7.41 2.32 8.93
C LEU A 67 -6.45 2.29 10.13
N PRO A 68 -6.98 2.49 11.34
CA PRO A 68 -6.10 2.48 12.52
C PRO A 68 -5.51 1.10 12.77
N ASP A 69 -4.26 1.09 13.19
CA ASP A 69 -3.60 -0.09 13.73
C ASP A 69 -3.42 -1.27 12.74
N VAL A 70 -3.36 -0.95 11.44
CA VAL A 70 -3.17 -2.00 10.41
C VAL A 70 -1.76 -2.07 9.87
N PHE A 71 -0.93 -1.05 10.10
CA PHE A 71 0.45 -1.02 9.61
C PHE A 71 1.43 -0.78 10.74
N GLU A 72 2.66 -1.30 10.54
CA GLU A 72 3.83 -0.92 11.30
C GLU A 72 4.80 -0.23 10.36
N THR A 73 5.64 0.64 10.90
CA THR A 73 6.56 1.45 10.11
C THR A 73 8.00 1.22 10.53
N LYS A 74 8.92 1.43 9.60
CA LYS A 74 10.35 1.46 9.91
C LYS A 74 11.04 2.42 8.94
N THR A 75 12.23 2.87 9.32
CA THR A 75 13.03 3.74 8.46
C THR A 75 13.79 2.91 7.43
N ASP A 76 13.70 3.34 6.17
CA ASP A 76 14.34 2.69 5.04
C ASP A 76 15.39 3.63 4.45
N HIS A 77 16.63 3.17 4.32
CA HIS A 77 17.75 3.95 3.77
C HIS A 77 18.19 3.43 2.40
N LEU A 78 17.41 2.59 1.77
CA LEU A 78 17.81 1.85 0.58
C LEU A 78 18.27 2.72 -0.59
N ILE A 79 17.66 3.90 -0.75
CA ILE A 79 17.97 4.78 -1.88
C ILE A 79 18.81 6.00 -1.51
N GLY A 80 19.56 5.91 -0.42
CA GLY A 80 20.52 6.94 -0.04
C GLY A 80 19.98 8.03 0.87
N TYR A 81 18.69 8.07 1.16
CA TYR A 81 18.10 8.95 2.16
C TYR A 81 17.00 8.21 2.91
N ALA A 82 16.68 8.69 4.10
CA ALA A 82 15.71 8.02 4.96
C ALA A 82 14.28 8.20 4.43
N ARG A 83 13.56 7.10 4.34
CA ARG A 83 12.13 7.09 4.02
C ARG A 83 11.40 6.28 5.08
N THR A 84 10.12 6.56 5.29
CA THR A 84 9.29 5.77 6.20
C THR A 84 8.59 4.68 5.39
N GLU A 85 8.98 3.46 5.62
CA GLU A 85 8.36 2.28 5.01
C GLU A 85 7.21 1.82 5.90
N TYR A 86 6.14 1.28 5.32
CA TYR A 86 5.10 0.63 6.11
C TYR A 86 4.80 -0.77 5.56
N HIS A 87 4.44 -1.65 6.47
CA HIS A 87 4.11 -3.03 6.15
C HIS A 87 2.89 -3.47 6.95
N CYS A 88 2.22 -4.50 6.46
CA CYS A 88 1.00 -5.02 7.10
C CYS A 88 1.33 -5.56 8.49
N LYS A 89 0.65 -5.05 9.51
CA LYS A 89 0.85 -5.49 10.87
C LYS A 89 0.47 -6.95 11.07
N ASN A 90 -0.54 -7.42 10.32
CA ASN A 90 -1.05 -8.78 10.46
C ASN A 90 -0.13 -9.84 9.85
N CYS A 91 0.44 -9.59 8.68
CA CYS A 91 1.22 -10.61 7.97
C CYS A 91 2.65 -10.18 7.65
N ASN A 92 3.02 -8.95 8.00
CA ASN A 92 4.36 -8.38 7.81
C ASN A 92 4.75 -8.15 6.35
N ALA A 93 3.80 -8.18 5.42
CA ALA A 93 4.08 -7.92 4.01
C ALA A 93 4.35 -6.43 3.78
N HIS A 94 5.40 -6.12 3.01
CA HIS A 94 5.72 -4.75 2.64
C HIS A 94 4.65 -4.19 1.70
N HIS A 95 4.24 -2.94 1.91
CA HIS A 95 3.24 -2.28 1.08
C HIS A 95 3.75 -1.03 0.39
N GLY A 96 4.53 -0.21 1.06
CA GLY A 96 5.01 1.02 0.45
C GLY A 96 5.67 1.95 1.44
N HIS A 97 5.57 3.25 1.17
CA HIS A 97 6.22 4.30 1.97
C HIS A 97 5.24 5.43 2.26
N ILE A 98 5.49 6.13 3.37
CA ILE A 98 4.69 7.28 3.79
C ILE A 98 5.53 8.54 3.62
N PHE A 99 4.94 9.56 2.99
CA PHE A 99 5.59 10.86 2.79
C PHE A 99 4.75 11.96 3.45
N ALA A 100 5.37 13.08 3.78
CA ALA A 100 4.72 14.18 4.49
C ALA A 100 4.13 15.23 3.55
N ASP A 101 3.93 14.88 2.27
CA ASP A 101 3.45 15.80 1.24
C ASP A 101 2.03 15.48 0.77
N GLY A 102 1.22 14.93 1.64
CA GLY A 102 -0.17 14.57 1.32
C GLY A 102 -1.16 15.68 1.64
N PRO A 103 -2.42 15.46 1.25
CA PRO A 103 -3.47 16.46 1.50
C PRO A 103 -3.96 16.42 2.94
N GLN A 104 -4.67 17.49 3.34
CA GLN A 104 -5.38 17.49 4.59
C GLN A 104 -6.45 16.39 4.58
N PRO A 105 -6.82 15.82 5.74
CA PRO A 105 -6.49 16.29 7.10
C PRO A 105 -5.17 15.79 7.68
N THR A 106 -4.56 14.74 7.11
CA THR A 106 -3.36 14.16 7.74
C THR A 106 -2.05 14.77 7.28
N GLY A 107 -2.02 15.36 6.08
CA GLY A 107 -0.77 15.80 5.47
C GLY A 107 0.14 14.66 5.03
N LYS A 108 -0.35 13.43 5.05
CA LYS A 108 0.43 12.24 4.70
C LYS A 108 0.04 11.68 3.35
N ARG A 109 1.02 11.12 2.65
CA ARG A 109 0.79 10.38 1.43
C ARG A 109 1.29 8.95 1.64
N TYR A 110 0.35 8.01 1.72
CA TYR A 110 0.64 6.59 1.74
C TYR A 110 0.76 6.15 0.28
N CYS A 111 1.97 5.93 -0.17
CA CYS A 111 2.23 5.48 -1.54
C CYS A 111 2.32 3.96 -1.49
N ASN A 112 1.28 3.28 -1.97
CA ASN A 112 1.17 1.83 -1.86
C ASN A 112 1.42 1.17 -3.20
N ASN A 113 2.16 0.07 -3.21
CA ASN A 113 2.29 -0.74 -4.41
C ASN A 113 0.93 -1.39 -4.69
N GLY A 114 0.32 -1.08 -5.81
CA GLY A 114 -1.02 -1.55 -6.14
C GLY A 114 -1.11 -3.06 -6.21
N ILE A 115 -0.03 -3.73 -6.62
CA ILE A 115 0.05 -5.19 -6.70
C ILE A 115 -0.12 -5.84 -5.31
N CYS A 116 0.11 -5.08 -4.23
CA CYS A 116 -0.03 -5.56 -2.86
C CYS A 116 -1.46 -5.41 -2.33
N LEU A 117 -2.36 -4.84 -3.11
CA LEU A 117 -3.73 -4.55 -2.69
C LEU A 117 -4.75 -5.33 -3.51
N VAL A 118 -5.86 -5.67 -2.85
CA VAL A 118 -7.06 -6.18 -3.51
C VAL A 118 -8.19 -5.20 -3.23
N PHE A 119 -8.83 -4.69 -4.29
CA PHE A 119 -9.96 -3.79 -4.15
C PHE A 119 -11.25 -4.59 -4.06
N LYS A 120 -12.11 -4.24 -3.09
CA LYS A 120 -13.43 -4.84 -2.95
C LYS A 120 -14.48 -3.74 -3.01
N GLU A 121 -15.29 -3.77 -4.03
CA GLU A 121 -16.32 -2.75 -4.24
C GLU A 121 -17.43 -2.85 -3.20
N THR A 122 -17.88 -1.70 -2.71
CA THR A 122 -19.05 -1.61 -1.82
C THR A 122 -20.30 -1.84 -2.64
N LYS A 123 -21.18 -2.70 -2.13
CA LYS A 123 -22.47 -2.98 -2.80
C LYS A 123 -23.61 -2.25 -2.15
#